data_293177fb96244fb89918bf0d48cfe894
#
_entry.id   293177fb96244fb89918bf0d48cfe894
#
_cell.length_a   1.000
_cell.length_b   1.000
_cell.length_c   1.000
_cell.angle_alpha   90.00
_cell.angle_beta   90.00
_cell.angle_gamma   90.00
#
_symmetry.space_group_name_H-M   'P 1'
#
loop_
_entity.id
_entity.type
_entity.pdbx_description
1 polymer ?
#
loop_
_entity_poly.entity_id
_entity_poly.type
_entity_poly.pdbx_seq_one_letter_code
_entity_poly.pdbx_strand_id
1 'polypeptide(L)'
;MTKDEITAWALANGWQMIDGAPSLTKPAAPHPAIVRLVLKATVAAVEIKKPAGKWEKVSGESYAKIVADPDTGMPGGLGLATIAGLTQLMQDNKDRQMMARMGGMKP
;
A
#
# COMPACT_ATOMS: atom_id res chain seq x y z
N MET A 1 -5.07 -6.55 13.53
CA MET A 1 -3.69 -6.11 13.25
C MET A 1 -3.46 -4.72 13.81
N THR A 2 -2.29 -4.51 14.35
CA THR A 2 -1.87 -3.18 14.81
C THR A 2 -1.41 -2.31 13.63
N LYS A 3 -1.27 -1.01 13.89
CA LYS A 3 -0.71 -0.07 12.94
C LYS A 3 0.66 -0.53 12.43
N ASP A 4 1.53 -0.96 13.35
CA ASP A 4 2.88 -1.41 13.00
C ASP A 4 2.87 -2.69 12.17
N GLU A 5 1.97 -3.62 12.48
CA GLU A 5 1.82 -4.85 11.69
C GLU A 5 1.36 -4.57 10.26
N ILE A 6 0.40 -3.64 10.10
CA ILE A 6 -0.07 -3.25 8.78
C ILE A 6 1.05 -2.55 8.00
N THR A 7 1.79 -1.67 8.64
CA THR A 7 2.93 -0.98 8.02
C THR A 7 3.99 -1.99 7.58
N ALA A 8 4.33 -2.95 8.43
CA ALA A 8 5.32 -3.98 8.10
C ALA A 8 4.88 -4.83 6.92
N TRP A 9 3.60 -5.24 6.91
CA TRP A 9 3.06 -5.97 5.77
C TRP A 9 3.16 -5.16 4.47
N ALA A 10 2.76 -3.89 4.53
CA ALA A 10 2.79 -3.02 3.36
C ALA A 10 4.20 -2.87 2.81
N LEU A 11 5.17 -2.56 3.66
CA LEU A 11 6.57 -2.39 3.22
C LEU A 11 7.15 -3.69 2.63
N ALA A 12 6.72 -4.85 3.13
CA ALA A 12 7.14 -6.14 2.59
C ALA A 12 6.47 -6.45 1.24
N ASN A 13 5.44 -5.71 0.85
CA ASN A 13 4.63 -5.97 -0.34
C ASN A 13 4.64 -4.83 -1.36
N GLY A 14 5.74 -4.10 -1.44
CA GLY A 14 5.95 -3.11 -2.48
C GLY A 14 5.48 -1.70 -2.15
N TRP A 15 4.78 -1.52 -1.04
CA TRP A 15 4.39 -0.18 -0.60
C TRP A 15 5.61 0.58 -0.12
N GLN A 16 5.61 1.88 -0.29
CA GLN A 16 6.69 2.74 0.22
C GLN A 16 6.08 3.91 0.99
N MET A 17 6.83 4.43 1.95
CA MET A 17 6.35 5.57 2.74
C MET A 17 6.45 6.84 1.90
N ILE A 18 5.30 7.47 1.65
CA ILE A 18 5.20 8.75 0.96
C ILE A 18 4.34 9.65 1.82
N ASP A 19 4.87 10.81 2.21
CA ASP A 19 4.18 11.77 3.07
C ASP A 19 3.62 11.10 4.34
N GLY A 20 4.39 10.18 4.91
CA GLY A 20 4.02 9.48 6.14
C GLY A 20 3.02 8.35 5.99
N ALA A 21 2.63 7.98 4.78
CA ALA A 21 1.65 6.91 4.54
C ALA A 21 2.21 5.84 3.60
N PRO A 22 2.01 4.54 3.92
CA PRO A 22 2.34 3.48 2.98
C PRO A 22 1.55 3.66 1.69
N SER A 23 2.25 3.72 0.56
CA SER A 23 1.65 4.09 -0.72
C SER A 23 2.16 3.21 -1.86
N LEU A 24 1.32 3.04 -2.87
CA LEU A 24 1.69 2.41 -4.14
C LEU A 24 1.70 3.47 -5.23
N THR A 25 2.65 3.35 -6.16
CA THR A 25 2.87 4.33 -7.22
C THR A 25 2.64 3.74 -8.60
N LYS A 26 2.33 4.60 -9.58
CA LYS A 26 2.24 4.19 -10.98
C LYS A 26 3.64 3.88 -11.54
N PRO A 27 3.73 2.98 -12.53
CA PRO A 27 5.01 2.70 -13.21
C PRO A 27 5.38 3.78 -14.23
N ALA A 28 5.42 5.04 -13.80
CA ALA A 28 5.78 6.20 -14.62
C ALA A 28 6.65 7.14 -13.79
N ALA A 29 7.42 7.99 -14.44
CA ALA A 29 8.28 8.95 -13.75
C ALA A 29 7.74 10.37 -13.91
N PRO A 30 7.64 11.19 -12.83
CA PRO A 30 7.82 10.77 -11.44
C PRO A 30 6.73 9.77 -11.06
N HIS A 31 6.98 8.90 -10.09
CA HIS A 31 6.04 7.85 -9.69
C HIS A 31 5.02 8.41 -8.68
N PRO A 32 3.89 8.97 -9.13
CA PRO A 32 2.92 9.53 -8.20
C PRO A 32 2.18 8.43 -7.45
N ALA A 33 1.94 8.66 -6.17
CA ALA A 33 1.12 7.75 -5.37
C ALA A 33 -0.30 7.69 -5.91
N ILE A 34 -0.87 6.50 -6.03
CA ILE A 34 -2.24 6.28 -6.51
C ILE A 34 -3.12 5.51 -5.54
N VAL A 35 -2.52 4.78 -4.61
CA VAL A 35 -3.22 4.10 -3.51
C VAL A 35 -2.41 4.34 -2.25
N ARG A 36 -3.07 4.62 -1.13
CA ARG A 36 -2.39 4.77 0.15
C ARG A 36 -3.21 4.23 1.30
N LEU A 37 -2.51 3.83 2.35
CA LEU A 37 -3.10 3.46 3.63
C LEU A 37 -2.97 4.65 4.58
N VAL A 38 -4.09 5.14 5.08
CA VAL A 38 -4.10 6.21 6.07
C VAL A 38 -4.27 5.57 7.44
N LEU A 39 -3.19 5.52 8.20
CA LEU A 39 -3.14 4.81 9.49
C LEU A 39 -3.33 5.82 10.61
N LYS A 40 -4.59 5.94 11.08
CA LYS A 40 -4.95 6.86 12.16
C LYS A 40 -4.74 6.19 13.52
N ALA A 41 -5.09 6.87 14.60
CA ALA A 41 -4.87 6.36 15.95
C ALA A 41 -5.62 5.06 16.25
N THR A 42 -6.87 4.93 15.78
CA THR A 42 -7.73 3.78 16.10
C THR A 42 -8.28 3.05 14.87
N VAL A 43 -8.12 3.63 13.68
CA VAL A 43 -8.66 3.08 12.44
C VAL A 43 -7.64 3.19 11.31
N ALA A 44 -7.70 2.24 10.39
CA ALA A 44 -7.00 2.32 9.12
C ALA A 44 -8.00 2.61 8.00
N ALA A 45 -7.59 3.40 7.02
CA ALA A 45 -8.40 3.68 5.84
C ALA A 45 -7.58 3.42 4.58
N VAL A 46 -8.27 3.12 3.50
CA VAL A 46 -7.67 2.99 2.16
C VAL A 46 -8.20 4.11 1.30
N GLU A 47 -7.28 4.83 0.66
CA GLU A 47 -7.62 5.92 -0.24
C GLU A 47 -7.03 5.67 -1.62
N ILE A 48 -7.79 6.02 -2.65
CA ILE A 48 -7.39 5.92 -4.05
C ILE A 48 -7.42 7.31 -4.66
N LYS A 49 -6.39 7.64 -5.44
CA LYS A 49 -6.30 8.92 -6.12
C LYS A 49 -7.11 8.90 -7.41
N LYS A 50 -8.03 9.85 -7.55
CA LYS A 50 -8.84 10.00 -8.74
C LYS A 50 -8.07 10.74 -9.84
N PRO A 51 -8.48 10.59 -11.13
CA PRO A 51 -7.84 11.31 -12.25
C PRO A 51 -7.78 12.82 -12.04
N ALA A 52 -8.77 13.40 -11.34
CA ALA A 52 -8.79 14.83 -11.01
C ALA A 52 -7.77 15.24 -9.95
N GLY A 53 -6.96 14.31 -9.44
CA GLY A 53 -5.93 14.58 -8.44
C GLY A 53 -6.41 14.56 -6.99
N LYS A 54 -7.68 14.25 -6.75
CA LYS A 54 -8.23 14.15 -5.40
C LYS A 54 -8.16 12.72 -4.88
N TRP A 55 -7.91 12.60 -3.56
CA TRP A 55 -7.97 11.31 -2.88
C TRP A 55 -9.41 11.00 -2.47
N GLU A 56 -9.82 9.75 -2.66
CA GLU A 56 -11.12 9.24 -2.25
C GLU A 56 -10.94 8.09 -1.30
N LYS A 57 -11.58 8.17 -0.13
CA LYS A 57 -11.63 7.05 0.81
C LYS A 57 -12.54 5.97 0.25
N VAL A 58 -12.03 4.76 0.09
CA VAL A 58 -12.80 3.63 -0.43
C VAL A 58 -13.16 2.62 0.65
N SER A 59 -12.44 2.60 1.77
CA SER A 59 -12.74 1.72 2.90
C SER A 59 -12.06 2.23 4.15
N GLY A 60 -12.48 1.68 5.28
CA GLY A 60 -11.86 1.93 6.57
C GLY A 60 -12.35 0.92 7.59
N GLU A 61 -11.50 0.60 8.57
CA GLU A 61 -11.84 -0.34 9.63
C GLU A 61 -11.00 -0.05 10.87
N SER A 62 -11.57 -0.36 12.05
CA SER A 62 -10.81 -0.28 13.29
C SER A 62 -9.76 -1.39 13.35
N TYR A 63 -8.60 -1.10 13.94
CA TYR A 63 -7.53 -2.10 14.04
C TYR A 63 -7.99 -3.39 14.73
N ALA A 64 -8.89 -3.28 15.71
CA ALA A 64 -9.42 -4.43 16.43
C ALA A 64 -10.16 -5.42 15.52
N LYS A 65 -10.71 -4.95 14.40
CA LYS A 65 -11.46 -5.77 13.45
C LYS A 65 -10.64 -6.19 12.23
N ILE A 66 -9.42 -5.70 12.10
CA ILE A 66 -8.55 -6.05 10.98
C ILE A 66 -7.80 -7.33 11.34
N VAL A 67 -8.04 -8.40 10.59
CA VAL A 67 -7.40 -9.70 10.78
C VAL A 67 -6.55 -10.03 9.56
N ALA A 68 -5.32 -10.44 9.80
CA ALA A 68 -4.41 -10.83 8.72
C ALA A 68 -4.90 -12.10 8.03
N ASP A 69 -4.85 -12.10 6.70
CA ASP A 69 -5.07 -13.33 5.92
C ASP A 69 -4.00 -14.37 6.33
N PRO A 70 -4.41 -15.61 6.66
CA PRO A 70 -3.44 -16.61 7.13
C PRO A 70 -2.40 -17.03 6.08
N ASP A 71 -2.71 -16.88 4.79
CA ASP A 71 -1.80 -17.29 3.71
C ASP A 71 -0.90 -16.15 3.25
N THR A 72 -1.44 -14.95 3.15
CA THR A 72 -0.72 -13.81 2.56
C THR A 72 -0.32 -12.74 3.57
N GLY A 73 -0.93 -12.74 4.76
CA GLY A 73 -0.74 -11.69 5.75
C GLY A 73 -1.48 -10.39 5.42
N MET A 74 -2.19 -10.33 4.30
CA MET A 74 -2.90 -9.12 3.88
C MET A 74 -3.93 -8.72 4.91
N PRO A 75 -3.99 -7.42 5.29
CA PRO A 75 -5.02 -6.95 6.22
C PRO A 75 -6.43 -7.20 5.69
N GLY A 76 -7.22 -7.98 6.42
CA GLY A 76 -8.61 -8.24 6.09
C GLY A 76 -9.52 -7.15 6.66
N GLY A 77 -10.63 -6.89 5.97
CA GLY A 77 -11.60 -5.88 6.41
C GLY A 77 -11.42 -4.51 5.77
N LEU A 78 -10.32 -4.30 5.04
CA LEU A 78 -10.06 -3.04 4.33
C LEU A 78 -10.44 -3.09 2.84
N GLY A 79 -10.97 -4.23 2.39
CA GLY A 79 -11.37 -4.38 0.99
C GLY A 79 -10.22 -4.33 -0.02
N LEU A 80 -8.99 -4.57 0.43
CA LEU A 80 -7.81 -4.50 -0.45
C LEU A 80 -7.93 -5.50 -1.60
N ALA A 81 -8.42 -6.70 -1.34
CA ALA A 81 -8.58 -7.74 -2.36
C ALA A 81 -9.60 -7.36 -3.44
N THR A 82 -10.50 -6.41 -3.17
CA THR A 82 -11.51 -5.96 -4.12
C THR A 82 -11.04 -4.82 -5.03
N ILE A 83 -9.88 -4.25 -4.75
CA ILE A 83 -9.31 -3.18 -5.58
C ILE A 83 -8.73 -3.82 -6.84
N ALA A 84 -9.31 -3.46 -7.99
CA ALA A 84 -8.89 -4.02 -9.27
C ALA A 84 -7.40 -3.77 -9.54
N GLY A 85 -6.66 -4.82 -9.86
CA GLY A 85 -5.25 -4.72 -10.20
C GLY A 85 -4.31 -4.46 -9.04
N LEU A 86 -4.79 -4.46 -7.78
CA LEU A 86 -3.93 -4.14 -6.64
C LEU A 86 -2.76 -5.12 -6.52
N THR A 87 -2.99 -6.41 -6.66
CA THR A 87 -1.94 -7.42 -6.54
C THR A 87 -0.84 -7.20 -7.57
N GLN A 88 -1.23 -6.90 -8.82
CA GLN A 88 -0.25 -6.60 -9.87
C GLN A 88 0.49 -5.30 -9.57
N LEU A 89 -0.22 -4.29 -9.07
CA LEU A 89 0.39 -3.01 -8.71
C LEU A 89 1.44 -3.20 -7.59
N MET A 90 1.12 -4.00 -6.58
CA MET A 90 2.07 -4.32 -5.51
C MET A 90 3.30 -5.04 -6.09
N GLN A 91 3.10 -5.99 -6.98
CA GLN A 91 4.20 -6.72 -7.60
C GLN A 91 5.07 -5.78 -8.44
N ASP A 92 4.46 -4.89 -9.23
CA ASP A 92 5.19 -3.92 -10.04
C ASP A 92 6.03 -2.98 -9.16
N ASN A 93 5.48 -2.56 -8.01
CA ASN A 93 6.22 -1.72 -7.08
C ASN A 93 7.39 -2.48 -6.44
N LYS A 94 7.19 -3.75 -6.07
CA LYS A 94 8.27 -4.61 -5.56
C LYS A 94 9.38 -4.75 -6.59
N ASP A 95 9.03 -5.01 -7.84
CA ASP A 95 10.00 -5.20 -8.92
C ASP A 95 10.81 -3.93 -9.16
N ARG A 96 10.15 -2.76 -9.18
CA ARG A 96 10.86 -1.48 -9.35
C ARG A 96 11.82 -1.21 -8.19
N GLN A 97 11.40 -1.50 -6.96
CA GLN A 97 12.25 -1.32 -5.78
C GLN A 97 13.46 -2.25 -5.84
N MET A 98 13.27 -3.49 -6.24
CA MET A 98 14.34 -4.45 -6.40
C MET A 98 15.32 -4.01 -7.48
N MET A 99 14.83 -3.55 -8.65
CA MET A 99 15.67 -3.09 -9.75
C MET A 99 16.45 -1.84 -9.37
N ALA A 100 15.82 -0.91 -8.66
CA ALA A 100 16.51 0.28 -8.17
C ALA A 100 17.64 -0.09 -7.22
N ARG A 101 17.40 -1.06 -6.32
CA ARG A 101 18.41 -1.55 -5.38
C ARG A 101 19.58 -2.22 -6.12
N MET A 102 19.26 -3.06 -7.10
CA MET A 102 20.27 -3.73 -7.92
C MET A 102 21.05 -2.73 -8.77
N GLY A 103 20.37 -1.75 -9.35
CA GLY A 103 21.00 -0.67 -10.10
C GLY A 103 21.98 0.14 -9.27
N GLY A 104 21.65 0.39 -8.00
CA GLY A 104 22.52 1.09 -7.06
C GLY A 104 23.76 0.31 -6.67
N MET A 105 23.81 -0.99 -6.93
CA MET A 105 24.96 -1.85 -6.65
C MET A 105 25.92 -1.97 -7.82
N LYS A 106 25.61 -1.40 -8.95
CA LYS A 106 26.52 -1.44 -10.11
C LYS A 106 27.74 -0.55 -9.88
N PRO A 107 28.92 -1.03 -10.21
CA PRO A 107 30.13 -0.22 -10.12
C PRO A 107 30.08 0.97 -11.06
#